data_f3852af9717a13b449a48ec1e3dffd15
#
_entry.id   f3852af9717a13b449a48ec1e3dffd15
#
_cell.length_a   1.000
_cell.length_b   1.000
_cell.length_c   1.000
_cell.angle_alpha   90.00
_cell.angle_beta   90.00
_cell.angle_gamma   90.00
#
_symmetry.space_group_name_H-M   'P 1'
#
loop_
_entity.id
_entity.type
_entity.pdbx_description
1 polymer ?
#
loop_
_entity_poly.entity_id
_entity_poly.type
_entity_poly.pdbx_seq_one_letter_code
_entity_poly.pdbx_strand_id
1 'polypeptide(L)'
;MKKDMTEGREWSSILLFSLPIMGANLLQVLYNLADSVIVGNLISATALGAVGLTSSMIWLLTAICTSIGAGVNIAVAQYFGAKKETDIQESISVSYLIAVVVSIFLTAACFLAARPVIFGFLQAPEEMRFDSMAYFLIYSGGIIFQLLYNVTYGILRAHGDSRG
;
A
#
# COMPACT_ATOMS: atom_id res chain seq x y z
N MET A 1 14.85 22.72 -1.90
CA MET A 1 16.20 22.91 -2.47
C MET A 1 16.49 21.71 -3.36
N LYS A 2 16.46 21.90 -4.68
CA LYS A 2 16.97 20.90 -5.64
C LYS A 2 18.48 20.86 -5.48
N LYS A 3 19.01 19.86 -4.79
CA LYS A 3 20.45 19.61 -4.77
C LYS A 3 20.76 18.73 -5.95
N ASP A 4 21.56 19.24 -6.88
CA ASP A 4 22.01 18.48 -8.03
C ASP A 4 22.86 17.31 -7.52
N MET A 5 22.41 16.08 -7.76
CA MET A 5 23.08 14.87 -7.26
C MET A 5 24.27 14.44 -8.15
N THR A 6 24.53 15.21 -9.21
CA THR A 6 25.60 14.93 -10.16
C THR A 6 26.94 15.57 -9.78
N GLU A 7 26.96 16.51 -8.79
CA GLU A 7 28.17 17.18 -8.33
C GLU A 7 28.43 16.92 -6.84
N GLY A 8 29.57 16.35 -6.48
CA GLY A 8 30.05 16.18 -5.11
C GLY A 8 30.49 14.74 -4.78
N ARG A 9 30.89 14.51 -3.51
CA ARG A 9 31.23 13.17 -3.01
C ARG A 9 29.94 12.34 -2.95
N GLU A 10 29.79 11.39 -3.84
CA GLU A 10 28.62 10.52 -4.02
C GLU A 10 28.14 9.89 -2.70
N TRP A 11 29.05 9.40 -1.87
CA TRP A 11 28.77 8.81 -0.57
C TRP A 11 28.11 9.77 0.42
N SER A 12 28.55 11.03 0.45
CA SER A 12 27.98 12.04 1.36
C SER A 12 26.56 12.42 0.95
N SER A 13 26.31 12.49 -0.35
CA SER A 13 24.98 12.79 -0.88
C SER A 13 23.99 11.65 -0.62
N ILE A 14 24.43 10.40 -0.81
CA ILE A 14 23.62 9.19 -0.52
C ILE A 14 23.29 9.12 0.98
N LEU A 15 24.28 9.28 1.87
CA LEU A 15 24.06 9.24 3.32
C LEU A 15 23.10 10.35 3.79
N LEU A 16 23.29 11.58 3.29
CA LEU A 16 22.43 12.70 3.67
C LEU A 16 20.99 12.54 3.19
N PHE A 17 20.80 11.89 2.03
CA PHE A 17 19.49 11.60 1.48
C PHE A 17 18.81 10.39 2.15
N SER A 18 19.60 9.38 2.54
CA SER A 18 19.06 8.18 3.19
C SER A 18 18.67 8.41 4.65
N LEU A 19 19.30 9.34 5.37
CA LEU A 19 19.04 9.61 6.78
C LEU A 19 17.59 9.99 7.09
N PRO A 20 16.93 10.91 6.35
CA PRO A 20 15.51 11.21 6.54
C PRO A 20 14.61 10.00 6.22
N ILE A 21 14.95 9.23 5.18
CA ILE A 21 14.19 8.03 4.80
C ILE A 21 14.30 6.97 5.89
N MET A 22 15.49 6.75 6.44
CA MET A 22 15.70 5.85 7.57
C MET A 22 14.94 6.31 8.81
N GLY A 23 14.93 7.63 9.08
CA GLY A 23 14.15 8.21 10.16
C GLY A 23 12.64 7.97 10.00
N ALA A 24 12.10 8.17 8.81
CA ALA A 24 10.70 7.89 8.50
C ALA A 24 10.36 6.40 8.68
N ASN A 25 11.22 5.50 8.18
CA ASN A 25 11.05 4.06 8.36
C ASN A 25 11.11 3.65 9.84
N LEU A 26 12.02 4.24 10.62
CA LEU A 26 12.12 3.98 12.06
C LEU A 26 10.83 4.42 12.78
N LEU A 27 10.31 5.61 12.48
CA LEU A 27 9.04 6.07 13.02
C LEU A 27 7.89 5.15 12.66
N GLN A 28 7.85 4.62 11.44
CA GLN A 28 6.84 3.65 11.01
C GLN A 28 6.95 2.34 11.80
N VAL A 29 8.17 1.85 12.05
CA VAL A 29 8.37 0.65 12.88
C VAL A 29 7.92 0.89 14.33
N LEU A 30 8.24 2.06 14.90
CA LEU A 30 7.78 2.45 16.24
C LEU A 30 6.26 2.56 16.31
N TYR A 31 5.62 3.14 15.29
CA TYR A 31 4.17 3.18 15.19
C TYR A 31 3.56 1.78 15.17
N ASN A 32 4.06 0.88 14.33
CA ASN A 32 3.58 -0.50 14.25
C ASN A 32 3.78 -1.26 15.58
N LEU A 33 4.89 -1.00 16.26
CA LEU A 33 5.16 -1.58 17.59
C LEU A 33 4.14 -1.06 18.62
N ALA A 34 3.91 0.24 18.66
CA ALA A 34 2.94 0.85 19.56
C ALA A 34 1.53 0.32 19.30
N ASP A 35 1.13 0.21 18.04
CA ASP A 35 -0.16 -0.36 17.63
C ASP A 35 -0.30 -1.81 18.13
N SER A 36 0.73 -2.63 17.92
CA SER A 36 0.74 -4.02 18.40
C SER A 36 0.65 -4.12 19.92
N VAL A 37 1.31 -3.23 20.66
CA VAL A 37 1.24 -3.17 22.13
C VAL A 37 -0.15 -2.74 22.58
N ILE A 38 -0.75 -1.77 21.92
CA ILE A 38 -2.10 -1.28 22.22
C ILE A 38 -3.13 -2.40 21.98
N VAL A 39 -3.09 -3.04 20.82
CA VAL A 39 -4.01 -4.14 20.49
C VAL A 39 -3.85 -5.30 21.45
N GLY A 40 -2.60 -5.71 21.74
CA GLY A 40 -2.33 -6.85 22.61
C GLY A 40 -2.73 -6.63 24.07
N ASN A 41 -2.60 -5.40 24.60
CA ASN A 41 -2.91 -5.11 26.01
C ASN A 41 -4.34 -4.60 26.25
N LEU A 42 -4.92 -3.86 25.29
CA LEU A 42 -6.23 -3.23 25.47
C LEU A 42 -7.38 -4.04 24.88
N ILE A 43 -7.12 -4.89 23.86
CA ILE A 43 -8.17 -5.69 23.24
C ILE A 43 -8.04 -7.15 23.73
N SER A 44 -7.14 -7.92 23.13
CA SER A 44 -6.84 -9.27 23.61
C SER A 44 -5.60 -9.85 22.89
N ALA A 45 -4.98 -10.85 23.47
CA ALA A 45 -3.91 -11.61 22.82
C ALA A 45 -4.41 -12.37 21.58
N THR A 46 -5.67 -12.82 21.58
CA THR A 46 -6.31 -13.48 20.43
C THR A 46 -6.51 -12.53 19.27
N ALA A 47 -6.92 -11.28 19.50
CA ALA A 47 -7.05 -10.26 18.49
C ALA A 47 -5.69 -9.91 17.86
N LEU A 48 -4.64 -9.78 18.66
CA LEU A 48 -3.28 -9.57 18.17
C LEU A 48 -2.81 -10.76 17.30
N GLY A 49 -3.08 -11.98 17.75
CA GLY A 49 -2.81 -13.20 16.99
C GLY A 49 -3.56 -13.24 15.65
N ALA A 50 -4.82 -12.81 15.63
CA ALA A 50 -5.64 -12.74 14.42
C ALA A 50 -5.08 -11.75 13.39
N VAL A 51 -4.65 -10.55 13.84
CA VAL A 51 -3.96 -9.56 13.00
C VAL A 51 -2.66 -10.13 12.45
N GLY A 52 -1.84 -10.77 13.29
CA GLY A 52 -0.59 -11.41 12.88
C GLY A 52 -0.81 -12.51 11.84
N LEU A 53 -1.81 -13.35 12.05
CA LEU A 53 -2.16 -14.46 11.15
C LEU A 53 -2.57 -13.96 9.75
N THR A 54 -3.38 -12.90 9.70
CA THR A 54 -3.90 -12.35 8.44
C THR A 54 -2.93 -11.38 7.74
N SER A 55 -1.89 -10.93 8.44
CA SER A 55 -0.95 -9.92 7.95
C SER A 55 -0.29 -10.27 6.62
N SER A 56 0.06 -11.54 6.39
CA SER A 56 0.66 -12.00 5.13
C SER A 56 -0.28 -11.83 3.92
N MET A 57 -1.59 -12.08 4.11
CA MET A 57 -2.58 -11.88 3.06
C MET A 57 -2.82 -10.40 2.79
N ILE A 58 -2.88 -9.60 3.84
CA ILE A 58 -3.00 -8.15 3.74
C ILE A 58 -1.78 -7.55 3.04
N TRP A 59 -0.60 -8.03 3.37
CA TRP A 59 0.63 -7.60 2.70
C TRP A 59 0.61 -7.92 1.20
N LEU A 60 0.11 -9.09 0.82
CA LEU A 60 -0.07 -9.47 -0.58
C LEU A 60 -1.05 -8.52 -1.30
N LEU A 61 -2.20 -8.22 -0.69
CA LEU A 61 -3.17 -7.26 -1.24
C LEU A 61 -2.58 -5.86 -1.39
N THR A 62 -1.84 -5.40 -0.38
CA THR A 62 -1.13 -4.12 -0.41
C THR A 62 -0.10 -4.09 -1.54
N ALA A 63 0.68 -5.16 -1.72
CA ALA A 63 1.66 -5.27 -2.79
C ALA A 63 1.01 -5.18 -4.18
N ILE A 64 -0.16 -5.80 -4.38
CA ILE A 64 -0.92 -5.68 -5.63
C ILE A 64 -1.32 -4.22 -5.88
N CYS A 65 -1.91 -3.55 -4.89
CA CYS A 65 -2.31 -2.15 -5.00
C CYS A 65 -1.13 -1.22 -5.30
N THR A 66 -0.01 -1.43 -4.63
CA THR A 66 1.22 -0.64 -4.81
C THR A 66 1.82 -0.85 -6.21
N SER A 67 1.81 -2.09 -6.71
CA SER A 67 2.30 -2.42 -8.05
C SER A 67 1.48 -1.74 -9.15
N ILE A 68 0.17 -1.67 -9.00
CA ILE A 68 -0.72 -0.95 -9.93
C ILE A 68 -0.38 0.54 -9.92
N GLY A 69 -0.23 1.16 -8.74
CA GLY A 69 0.19 2.55 -8.62
C GLY A 69 1.55 2.84 -9.26
N ALA A 70 2.50 1.92 -9.12
CA ALA A 70 3.81 2.02 -9.78
C ALA A 70 3.69 1.93 -11.31
N GLY A 71 2.84 1.05 -11.83
CA GLY A 71 2.54 0.98 -13.27
C GLY A 71 1.95 2.28 -13.81
N VAL A 72 1.01 2.87 -13.10
CA VAL A 72 0.42 4.18 -13.44
C VAL A 72 1.47 5.28 -13.46
N ASN A 73 2.36 5.30 -12.44
CA ASN A 73 3.47 6.25 -12.39
C ASN A 73 4.33 6.18 -13.65
N ILE A 74 4.71 4.97 -14.08
CA ILE A 74 5.55 4.74 -15.26
C ILE A 74 4.82 5.24 -16.53
N ALA A 75 3.54 4.89 -16.72
CA ALA A 75 2.77 5.27 -17.88
C ALA A 75 2.62 6.80 -18.00
N VAL A 76 2.20 7.45 -16.92
CA VAL A 76 2.02 8.91 -16.89
C VAL A 76 3.35 9.64 -17.07
N ALA A 77 4.44 9.15 -16.44
CA ALA A 77 5.77 9.75 -16.59
C ALA A 77 6.29 9.69 -18.04
N GLN A 78 5.99 8.62 -18.77
CA GLN A 78 6.37 8.50 -20.19
C GLN A 78 5.66 9.55 -21.07
N TYR A 79 4.34 9.74 -20.88
CA TYR A 79 3.58 10.77 -21.61
C TYR A 79 4.00 12.18 -21.19
N PHE A 80 4.31 12.37 -19.91
CA PHE A 80 4.83 13.65 -19.40
C PHE A 80 6.19 14.00 -20.05
N GLY A 81 7.12 13.03 -20.11
CA GLY A 81 8.40 13.21 -20.78
C GLY A 81 8.28 13.47 -22.28
N ALA A 82 7.27 12.89 -22.93
CA ALA A 82 6.96 13.12 -24.33
C ALA A 82 6.19 14.43 -24.61
N LYS A 83 5.84 15.22 -23.57
CA LYS A 83 5.07 16.47 -23.64
C LYS A 83 3.72 16.33 -24.35
N LYS A 84 3.06 15.19 -24.19
CA LYS A 84 1.78 14.87 -24.79
C LYS A 84 0.64 15.10 -23.79
N GLU A 85 0.21 16.34 -23.64
CA GLU A 85 -0.78 16.75 -22.63
C GLU A 85 -2.12 16.02 -22.75
N THR A 86 -2.61 15.77 -23.96
CA THR A 86 -3.86 15.04 -24.19
C THR A 86 -3.76 13.59 -23.71
N ASP A 87 -2.64 12.92 -24.03
CA ASP A 87 -2.40 11.53 -23.65
C ASP A 87 -2.22 11.38 -22.12
N ILE A 88 -1.70 12.41 -21.45
CA ILE A 88 -1.60 12.46 -19.97
C ILE A 88 -3.00 12.45 -19.35
N GLN A 89 -3.90 13.32 -19.79
CA GLN A 89 -5.26 13.41 -19.23
C GLN A 89 -6.05 12.13 -19.47
N GLU A 90 -5.91 11.55 -20.65
CA GLU A 90 -6.54 10.27 -21.00
C GLU A 90 -5.98 9.14 -20.12
N SER A 91 -4.66 9.06 -19.98
CA SER A 91 -4.00 8.06 -19.13
C SER A 91 -4.43 8.18 -17.67
N ILE A 92 -4.57 9.39 -17.13
CA ILE A 92 -5.05 9.63 -15.76
C ILE A 92 -6.49 9.11 -15.61
N SER A 93 -7.37 9.48 -16.54
CA SER A 93 -8.78 9.08 -16.49
C SER A 93 -8.95 7.56 -16.57
N VAL A 94 -8.22 6.92 -17.48
CA VAL A 94 -8.20 5.45 -17.62
C VAL A 94 -7.62 4.78 -16.36
N SER A 95 -6.59 5.36 -15.76
CA SER A 95 -6.00 4.82 -14.53
C SER A 95 -6.99 4.79 -13.37
N TYR A 96 -7.79 5.85 -13.18
CA TYR A 96 -8.84 5.85 -12.15
C TYR A 96 -9.95 4.87 -12.46
N LEU A 97 -10.37 4.74 -13.73
CA LEU A 97 -11.37 3.75 -14.13
C LEU A 97 -10.88 2.32 -13.83
N ILE A 98 -9.64 2.00 -14.20
CA ILE A 98 -9.01 0.72 -13.90
C ILE A 98 -8.95 0.49 -12.38
N ALA A 99 -8.56 1.51 -11.61
CA ALA A 99 -8.51 1.41 -10.16
C ALA A 99 -9.86 1.02 -9.55
N VAL A 100 -10.94 1.66 -10.00
CA VAL A 100 -12.30 1.36 -9.51
C VAL A 100 -12.70 -0.07 -9.90
N VAL A 101 -12.54 -0.44 -11.16
CA VAL A 101 -12.93 -1.79 -11.65
C VAL A 101 -12.13 -2.88 -10.93
N VAL A 102 -10.81 -2.71 -10.82
CA VAL A 102 -9.94 -3.69 -10.16
C VAL A 102 -10.24 -3.76 -8.66
N SER A 103 -10.51 -2.64 -7.99
CA SER A 103 -10.84 -2.64 -6.56
C SER A 103 -12.15 -3.39 -6.28
N ILE A 104 -13.18 -3.21 -7.11
CA ILE A 104 -14.45 -3.94 -6.98
C ILE A 104 -14.20 -5.44 -7.15
N PHE A 105 -13.43 -5.82 -8.19
CA PHE A 105 -13.11 -7.22 -8.44
C PHE A 105 -12.31 -7.84 -7.29
N LEU A 106 -11.26 -7.16 -6.81
CA LEU A 106 -10.44 -7.64 -5.70
C LEU A 106 -11.25 -7.75 -4.40
N THR A 107 -12.08 -6.75 -4.11
CA THR A 107 -12.96 -6.79 -2.93
C THR A 107 -13.91 -7.97 -3.01
N ALA A 108 -14.60 -8.16 -4.14
CA ALA A 108 -15.50 -9.30 -4.32
C ALA A 108 -14.77 -10.64 -4.19
N ALA A 109 -13.59 -10.77 -4.80
CA ALA A 109 -12.75 -11.96 -4.69
C ALA A 109 -12.34 -12.24 -3.23
N CYS A 110 -11.93 -11.22 -2.48
CA CYS A 110 -11.59 -11.35 -1.06
C CYS A 110 -12.78 -11.79 -0.21
N PHE A 111 -13.96 -11.23 -0.44
CA PHE A 111 -15.17 -11.63 0.29
C PHE A 111 -15.55 -13.08 0.01
N LEU A 112 -15.48 -13.52 -1.23
CA LEU A 112 -15.74 -14.92 -1.61
C LEU A 112 -14.68 -15.88 -1.07
N ALA A 113 -13.41 -15.45 -1.09
CA ALA A 113 -12.28 -16.24 -0.64
C ALA A 113 -12.03 -16.18 0.88
N ALA A 114 -12.70 -15.30 1.62
CA ALA A 114 -12.43 -15.08 3.04
C ALA A 114 -12.48 -16.38 3.87
N ARG A 115 -13.53 -17.18 3.71
CA ARG A 115 -13.67 -18.45 4.44
C ARG A 115 -12.60 -19.47 4.06
N PRO A 116 -12.40 -19.83 2.77
CA PRO A 116 -11.35 -20.79 2.40
C PRO A 116 -9.94 -20.29 2.74
N VAL A 117 -9.69 -19.00 2.70
CA VAL A 117 -8.39 -18.43 3.10
C VAL A 117 -8.17 -18.56 4.61
N ILE A 118 -9.11 -18.11 5.43
CA ILE A 118 -8.95 -18.08 6.88
C ILE A 118 -8.97 -19.49 7.47
N PHE A 119 -9.91 -20.33 7.04
CA PHE A 119 -10.10 -21.66 7.65
C PHE A 119 -9.29 -22.77 6.96
N GLY A 120 -9.08 -22.66 5.65
CA GLY A 120 -8.37 -23.67 4.87
C GLY A 120 -6.88 -23.38 4.76
N PHE A 121 -6.51 -22.21 4.24
CA PHE A 121 -5.13 -21.88 3.95
C PHE A 121 -4.35 -21.44 5.21
N LEU A 122 -4.90 -20.49 5.97
CA LEU A 122 -4.27 -19.99 7.20
C LEU A 122 -4.50 -20.90 8.40
N GLN A 123 -5.46 -21.83 8.33
CA GLN A 123 -5.81 -22.77 9.40
C GLN A 123 -5.99 -22.08 10.76
N ALA A 124 -6.73 -20.98 10.76
CA ALA A 124 -6.93 -20.16 11.94
C ALA A 124 -7.48 -21.00 13.11
N PRO A 125 -6.85 -20.91 14.32
CA PRO A 125 -7.41 -21.51 15.53
C PRO A 125 -8.84 -21.02 15.80
N GLU A 126 -9.69 -21.85 16.37
CA GLU A 126 -11.10 -21.52 16.59
C GLU A 126 -11.31 -20.18 17.30
N GLU A 127 -10.50 -19.93 18.31
CA GLU A 127 -10.52 -18.71 19.12
C GLU A 127 -10.21 -17.43 18.30
N MET A 128 -9.46 -17.54 17.20
CA MET A 128 -9.04 -16.41 16.36
C MET A 128 -9.85 -16.28 15.08
N ARG A 129 -10.71 -17.25 14.74
CA ARG A 129 -11.44 -17.28 13.46
C ARG A 129 -12.33 -16.08 13.25
N PHE A 130 -13.04 -15.67 14.29
CA PHE A 130 -13.97 -14.54 14.22
C PHE A 130 -13.18 -13.23 13.97
N ASP A 131 -12.17 -12.96 14.78
CA ASP A 131 -11.36 -11.74 14.69
C ASP A 131 -10.58 -11.68 13.38
N SER A 132 -10.00 -12.82 12.94
CA SER A 132 -9.30 -12.92 11.66
C SER A 132 -10.23 -12.65 10.48
N MET A 133 -11.45 -13.20 10.53
CA MET A 133 -12.46 -12.97 9.49
C MET A 133 -12.89 -11.50 9.45
N ALA A 134 -13.23 -10.93 10.61
CA ALA A 134 -13.67 -9.55 10.72
C ALA A 134 -12.57 -8.59 10.21
N TYR A 135 -11.34 -8.78 10.65
CA TYR A 135 -10.21 -7.95 10.24
C TYR A 135 -9.94 -8.03 8.73
N PHE A 136 -9.91 -9.26 8.18
CA PHE A 136 -9.70 -9.47 6.75
C PHE A 136 -10.81 -8.86 5.90
N LEU A 137 -12.08 -8.99 6.29
CA LEU A 137 -13.21 -8.44 5.54
C LEU A 137 -13.25 -6.91 5.61
N ILE A 138 -13.00 -6.32 6.78
CA ILE A 138 -12.94 -4.85 6.94
C ILE A 138 -11.81 -4.28 6.07
N TYR A 139 -10.62 -4.89 6.13
CA TYR A 139 -9.49 -4.46 5.30
C TYR A 139 -9.80 -4.59 3.81
N SER A 140 -10.41 -5.72 3.41
CA SER A 140 -10.80 -5.97 2.01
C SER A 140 -11.83 -4.96 1.50
N GLY A 141 -12.75 -4.51 2.35
CA GLY A 141 -13.68 -3.43 2.04
C GLY A 141 -12.98 -2.08 1.81
N GLY A 142 -11.81 -1.87 2.41
CA GLY A 142 -10.97 -0.68 2.25
C GLY A 142 -10.08 -0.67 1.00
N ILE A 143 -10.01 -1.75 0.23
CA ILE A 143 -9.10 -1.86 -0.95
C ILE A 143 -9.33 -0.74 -1.97
N ILE A 144 -10.56 -0.29 -2.15
CA ILE A 144 -10.87 0.80 -3.08
C ILE A 144 -10.13 2.09 -2.71
N PHE A 145 -10.13 2.46 -1.44
CA PHE A 145 -9.43 3.66 -0.97
C PHE A 145 -7.91 3.51 -1.11
N GLN A 146 -7.39 2.32 -0.81
CA GLN A 146 -5.97 2.04 -0.94
C GLN A 146 -5.52 2.08 -2.40
N LEU A 147 -6.31 1.55 -3.33
CA LEU A 147 -5.98 1.57 -4.75
C LEU A 147 -6.05 2.98 -5.32
N LEU A 148 -7.09 3.74 -4.99
CA LEU A 148 -7.20 5.16 -5.37
C LEU A 148 -6.03 5.98 -4.83
N TYR A 149 -5.64 5.76 -3.57
CA TYR A 149 -4.46 6.40 -2.99
C TYR A 149 -3.19 6.08 -3.78
N ASN A 150 -2.93 4.80 -4.08
CA ASN A 150 -1.72 4.39 -4.82
C ASN A 150 -1.69 4.96 -6.24
N VAL A 151 -2.84 4.99 -6.94
CA VAL A 151 -2.95 5.59 -8.28
C VAL A 151 -2.68 7.08 -8.22
N THR A 152 -3.34 7.81 -7.30
CA THR A 152 -3.12 9.25 -7.10
C THR A 152 -1.66 9.56 -6.78
N TYR A 153 -1.06 8.79 -5.86
CA TYR A 153 0.34 8.91 -5.51
C TYR A 153 1.27 8.67 -6.70
N GLY A 154 0.96 7.66 -7.54
CA GLY A 154 1.69 7.37 -8.78
C GLY A 154 1.65 8.54 -9.76
N ILE A 155 0.47 9.15 -9.95
CA ILE A 155 0.27 10.31 -10.83
C ILE A 155 1.07 11.53 -10.33
N LEU A 156 1.00 11.84 -9.03
CA LEU A 156 1.73 12.97 -8.43
C LEU A 156 3.24 12.81 -8.59
N ARG A 157 3.77 11.62 -8.35
CA ARG A 157 5.19 11.33 -8.56
C ARG A 157 5.61 11.48 -10.02
N ALA A 158 4.77 11.10 -10.98
CA ALA A 158 5.04 11.26 -12.40
C ALA A 158 5.21 12.74 -12.81
N HIS A 159 4.51 13.66 -12.13
CA HIS A 159 4.63 15.11 -12.31
C HIS A 159 5.84 15.74 -11.56
N GLY A 160 6.65 14.93 -10.88
CA GLY A 160 7.83 15.40 -10.13
C GLY A 160 7.50 15.98 -8.76
N ASP A 161 6.27 15.84 -8.27
CA ASP A 161 5.93 16.20 -6.90
C ASP A 161 6.29 15.05 -5.95
N SER A 162 7.42 15.21 -5.27
CA SER A 162 7.94 14.23 -4.29
C SER A 162 7.54 14.56 -2.84
N ARG A 163 6.62 15.54 -2.64
CA ARG A 163 6.24 16.02 -1.30
C ARG A 163 4.87 15.48 -0.82
N GLY A 164 4.22 14.62 -1.62
CA GLY A 164 2.99 13.95 -1.26
C GLY A 164 3.18 12.75 -0.35
#